data_e38cd2b4958e39f25f6ce27d6cb21c7e
#
_entry.id   e38cd2b4958e39f25f6ce27d6cb21c7e
#
_cell.length_a   1.000
_cell.length_b   1.000
_cell.length_c   1.000
_cell.angle_alpha   90.00
_cell.angle_beta   90.00
_cell.angle_gamma   90.00
#
_symmetry.space_group_name_H-M   'P 1'
#
loop_
_entity.id
_entity.type
_entity.pdbx_description
1 polymer ?
#
loop_
_entity_poly.entity_id
_entity_poly.type
_entity_poly.pdbx_seq_one_letter_code
_entity_poly.pdbx_strand_id
1 'polypeptide(L)'
;MLDTAELTSNTHLAIDAEWVGTPVSLRDGHARVSLTTHARMAADARGLVHGGFVFGLADYAAMLAINDPNVVLGSSEARFLKPVVVGDVVVASATREAVAGKKHTVKVTCTRADEPVFEGTFTCFVLPQHVLGPDVARDVTGDAS
;
A
#
# COMPACT_ATOMS: atom_id res chain seq x y z
N MET A 1 -8.89 -15.49 22.14
CA MET A 1 -9.80 -14.50 21.51
C MET A 1 -9.02 -13.69 20.50
N LEU A 2 -9.56 -13.58 19.31
CA LEU A 2 -8.92 -12.77 18.28
C LEU A 2 -9.05 -11.28 18.65
N ASP A 3 -7.96 -10.56 18.54
CA ASP A 3 -8.00 -9.12 18.66
C ASP A 3 -8.53 -8.53 17.37
N THR A 4 -9.77 -8.02 17.43
CA THR A 4 -10.43 -7.38 16.28
C THR A 4 -10.40 -5.87 16.37
N ALA A 5 -9.64 -5.31 17.34
CA ALA A 5 -9.59 -3.87 17.50
C ALA A 5 -8.93 -3.20 16.30
N GLU A 6 -9.53 -2.12 15.83
CA GLU A 6 -8.95 -1.27 14.81
C GLU A 6 -7.73 -0.55 15.37
N LEU A 7 -6.69 -0.48 14.56
CA LEU A 7 -5.46 0.24 14.90
C LEU A 7 -5.41 1.57 14.16
N THR A 8 -4.60 2.46 14.69
CA THR A 8 -4.26 3.72 14.03
C THR A 8 -3.02 3.52 13.17
N SER A 9 -2.98 4.18 12.00
CA SER A 9 -1.82 4.13 11.12
C SER A 9 -0.59 4.71 11.80
N ASN A 10 0.51 3.98 11.78
CA ASN A 10 1.81 4.38 12.33
C ASN A 10 2.87 4.58 11.26
N THR A 11 2.50 4.46 9.99
CA THR A 11 3.42 4.60 8.86
C THR A 11 2.74 5.32 7.71
N HIS A 12 3.53 5.86 6.81
CA HIS A 12 3.04 6.55 5.61
C HIS A 12 2.05 7.66 5.93
N LEU A 13 2.33 8.42 6.99
CA LEU A 13 1.40 9.43 7.51
C LEU A 13 1.25 10.65 6.61
N ALA A 14 2.24 10.91 5.75
CA ALA A 14 2.25 12.07 4.85
C ALA A 14 1.76 11.74 3.44
N ILE A 15 1.45 10.48 3.15
CA ILE A 15 1.07 10.09 1.79
C ILE A 15 -0.33 10.57 1.45
N ASP A 16 -0.52 11.03 0.20
CA ASP A 16 -1.81 11.55 -0.26
C ASP A 16 -2.76 10.40 -0.61
N ALA A 17 -3.87 10.33 0.10
CA ALA A 17 -4.87 9.29 -0.08
C ALA A 17 -5.49 9.28 -1.49
N GLU A 18 -5.47 10.40 -2.18
CA GLU A 18 -5.97 10.48 -3.56
C GLU A 18 -5.27 9.49 -4.48
N TRP A 19 -3.97 9.23 -4.23
CA TRP A 19 -3.15 8.40 -5.11
C TRP A 19 -2.99 6.96 -4.62
N VAL A 20 -3.14 6.71 -3.33
CA VAL A 20 -2.87 5.38 -2.74
C VAL A 20 -4.07 4.78 -2.02
N GLY A 21 -5.14 5.53 -1.87
CA GLY A 21 -6.34 5.06 -1.20
C GLY A 21 -6.46 5.45 0.26
N THR A 22 -7.60 5.11 0.83
CA THR A 22 -7.95 5.41 2.22
C THR A 22 -8.12 4.11 3.00
N PRO A 23 -7.48 3.96 4.17
CA PRO A 23 -7.67 2.77 4.99
C PRO A 23 -9.14 2.57 5.37
N VAL A 24 -9.64 1.35 5.18
CA VAL A 24 -11.00 0.95 5.55
C VAL A 24 -10.98 0.19 6.87
N SER A 25 -10.01 -0.70 7.03
CA SER A 25 -9.80 -1.41 8.29
C SER A 25 -8.31 -1.69 8.47
N LEU A 26 -7.89 -1.70 9.72
CA LEU A 26 -6.48 -1.86 10.06
C LEU A 26 -6.37 -2.64 11.37
N ARG A 27 -5.72 -3.80 11.32
CA ARG A 27 -5.45 -4.65 12.47
C ARG A 27 -4.02 -5.16 12.36
N ASP A 28 -3.50 -5.71 13.43
CA ASP A 28 -2.16 -6.28 13.38
C ASP A 28 -2.08 -7.36 12.30
N GLY A 29 -1.19 -7.15 11.35
CA GLY A 29 -0.98 -8.08 10.25
C GLY A 29 -2.03 -8.03 9.14
N HIS A 30 -3.01 -7.12 9.21
CA HIS A 30 -4.08 -7.03 8.22
C HIS A 30 -4.42 -5.58 7.92
N ALA A 31 -4.61 -5.27 6.64
CA ALA A 31 -5.07 -3.96 6.22
C ALA A 31 -6.00 -4.07 5.03
N ARG A 32 -7.02 -3.23 4.99
CA ARG A 32 -7.85 -3.02 3.81
C ARG A 32 -7.84 -1.55 3.48
N VAL A 33 -7.62 -1.25 2.20
CA VAL A 33 -7.50 0.11 1.70
C VAL A 33 -8.34 0.23 0.44
N SER A 34 -9.13 1.30 0.34
CA SER A 34 -10.00 1.54 -0.81
C SER A 34 -9.49 2.73 -1.62
N LEU A 35 -9.35 2.54 -2.92
CA LEU A 35 -8.95 3.58 -3.86
C LEU A 35 -10.06 3.80 -4.88
N THR A 36 -10.57 5.04 -4.95
CA THR A 36 -11.45 5.44 -6.04
C THR A 36 -10.60 5.98 -7.17
N THR A 37 -10.63 5.30 -8.32
CA THR A 37 -9.85 5.74 -9.48
C THR A 37 -10.50 6.94 -10.16
N HIS A 38 -9.68 7.80 -10.75
CA HIS A 38 -10.18 9.03 -11.38
C HIS A 38 -9.41 9.34 -12.67
N ALA A 39 -9.87 10.37 -13.37
CA ALA A 39 -9.39 10.68 -14.73
C ALA A 39 -7.88 10.94 -14.80
N ARG A 40 -7.27 11.45 -13.75
CA ARG A 40 -5.82 11.72 -13.74
C ARG A 40 -4.98 10.45 -13.61
N MET A 41 -5.61 9.30 -13.43
CA MET A 41 -4.94 7.99 -13.40
C MET A 41 -4.98 7.30 -14.75
N ALA A 42 -5.66 7.88 -15.72
CA ALA A 42 -5.83 7.27 -17.05
C ALA A 42 -4.53 7.24 -17.83
N ALA A 43 -4.21 6.09 -18.40
CA ALA A 43 -3.07 5.90 -19.28
C ALA A 43 -3.40 6.30 -20.72
N ASP A 44 -4.68 6.31 -21.10
CA ASP A 44 -5.12 6.58 -22.46
C ASP A 44 -6.50 7.24 -22.51
N ALA A 45 -6.97 7.52 -23.72
CA ALA A 45 -8.25 8.18 -23.94
C ALA A 45 -9.45 7.28 -23.64
N ARG A 46 -9.26 5.98 -23.48
CA ARG A 46 -10.32 5.04 -23.13
C ARG A 46 -10.53 4.91 -21.63
N GLY A 47 -9.72 5.60 -20.82
CA GLY A 47 -9.85 5.56 -19.38
C GLY A 47 -9.23 4.35 -18.71
N LEU A 48 -8.31 3.66 -19.38
CA LEU A 48 -7.55 2.58 -18.76
C LEU A 48 -6.69 3.17 -17.63
N VAL A 49 -6.86 2.67 -16.42
CA VAL A 49 -6.05 3.12 -15.30
C VAL A 49 -4.64 2.54 -15.40
N HIS A 50 -3.64 3.41 -15.28
CA HIS A 50 -2.25 2.97 -15.27
C HIS A 50 -1.99 2.03 -14.11
N GLY A 51 -1.35 0.88 -14.37
CA GLY A 51 -1.11 -0.17 -13.38
C GLY A 51 -0.32 0.30 -12.16
N GLY A 52 0.49 1.33 -12.30
CA GLY A 52 1.24 1.89 -11.20
C GLY A 52 0.37 2.39 -10.04
N PHE A 53 -0.87 2.81 -10.31
CA PHE A 53 -1.79 3.25 -9.26
C PHE A 53 -2.36 2.07 -8.49
N VAL A 54 -2.66 0.97 -9.17
CA VAL A 54 -3.10 -0.27 -8.50
C VAL A 54 -1.96 -0.84 -7.66
N PHE A 55 -0.74 -0.83 -8.20
CA PHE A 55 0.44 -1.23 -7.45
C PHE A 55 0.67 -0.34 -6.22
N GLY A 56 0.53 0.97 -6.37
CA GLY A 56 0.69 1.92 -5.26
C GLY A 56 -0.30 1.66 -4.14
N LEU A 57 -1.55 1.37 -4.49
CA LEU A 57 -2.56 0.95 -3.53
C LEU A 57 -2.14 -0.33 -2.79
N ALA A 58 -1.69 -1.33 -3.53
CA ALA A 58 -1.27 -2.61 -2.95
C ALA A 58 -0.06 -2.45 -2.04
N ASP A 59 0.91 -1.66 -2.45
CA ASP A 59 2.10 -1.34 -1.66
C ASP A 59 1.70 -0.65 -0.36
N TYR A 60 0.86 0.34 -0.43
CA TYR A 60 0.38 1.06 0.76
C TYR A 60 -0.34 0.11 1.73
N ALA A 61 -1.21 -0.75 1.22
CA ALA A 61 -1.89 -1.74 2.03
C ALA A 61 -0.90 -2.70 2.72
N ALA A 62 0.15 -3.12 2.02
CA ALA A 62 1.19 -3.97 2.59
C ALA A 62 1.92 -3.26 3.72
N MET A 63 2.27 -1.98 3.54
CA MET A 63 2.93 -1.20 4.58
C MET A 63 2.04 -1.07 5.82
N LEU A 64 0.75 -0.83 5.62
CA LEU A 64 -0.20 -0.71 6.72
C LEU A 64 -0.44 -2.04 7.46
N ALA A 65 -0.37 -3.17 6.76
CA ALA A 65 -0.49 -4.47 7.41
C ALA A 65 0.63 -4.72 8.43
N ILE A 66 1.80 -4.16 8.17
CA ILE A 66 2.94 -4.21 9.10
C ILE A 66 2.84 -3.08 10.12
N ASN A 67 2.48 -1.91 9.67
CA ASN A 67 2.18 -0.73 10.48
C ASN A 67 3.32 -0.29 11.41
N ASP A 68 4.53 -0.43 10.95
CA ASP A 68 5.71 0.03 11.68
C ASP A 68 6.24 1.33 11.05
N PRO A 69 6.59 2.35 11.85
CA PRO A 69 7.07 3.61 11.28
C PRO A 69 8.34 3.49 10.44
N ASN A 70 9.09 2.41 10.59
CA ASN A 70 10.34 2.18 9.87
C ASN A 70 10.22 1.12 8.77
N VAL A 71 9.00 0.76 8.37
CA VAL A 71 8.80 -0.23 7.31
C VAL A 71 9.15 0.34 5.95
N VAL A 72 9.84 -0.46 5.14
CA VAL A 72 10.12 -0.15 3.74
C VAL A 72 9.85 -1.37 2.88
N LEU A 73 9.48 -1.14 1.63
CA LEU A 73 9.33 -2.20 0.65
C LEU A 73 10.71 -2.54 0.07
N GLY A 74 11.06 -3.83 0.06
CA GLY A 74 12.31 -4.31 -0.51
C GLY A 74 12.14 -4.90 -1.90
N SER A 75 11.12 -5.74 -2.08
CA SER A 75 10.84 -6.38 -3.37
C SER A 75 9.40 -6.83 -3.44
N SER A 76 8.93 -7.14 -4.64
CA SER A 76 7.59 -7.66 -4.83
C SER A 76 7.53 -8.56 -6.06
N GLU A 77 6.61 -9.52 -6.02
CA GLU A 77 6.15 -10.24 -7.19
C GLU A 77 4.69 -9.91 -7.37
N ALA A 78 4.31 -9.36 -8.52
CA ALA A 78 2.97 -8.83 -8.74
C ALA A 78 2.41 -9.33 -10.06
N ARG A 79 1.09 -9.57 -10.08
CA ARG A 79 0.35 -9.98 -11.27
C ARG A 79 -0.83 -9.06 -11.45
N PHE A 80 -0.96 -8.50 -12.64
CA PHE A 80 -2.08 -7.66 -13.03
C PHE A 80 -3.07 -8.55 -13.78
N LEU A 81 -4.14 -8.95 -13.09
CA LEU A 81 -5.04 -9.99 -13.58
C LEU A 81 -6.09 -9.46 -14.52
N LYS A 82 -6.58 -8.24 -14.29
CA LYS A 82 -7.64 -7.63 -15.09
C LYS A 82 -7.45 -6.13 -15.16
N PRO A 83 -7.88 -5.50 -16.26
CA PRO A 83 -7.79 -4.04 -16.37
C PRO A 83 -8.73 -3.33 -15.41
N VAL A 84 -8.33 -2.15 -15.00
CA VAL A 84 -9.11 -1.23 -14.18
C VAL A 84 -9.37 0.01 -15.03
N VAL A 85 -10.60 0.52 -14.99
CA VAL A 85 -10.97 1.74 -15.74
C VAL A 85 -11.34 2.85 -14.77
N VAL A 86 -11.18 4.07 -15.23
CA VAL A 86 -11.51 5.27 -14.45
C VAL A 86 -12.94 5.18 -13.91
N GLY A 87 -13.09 5.47 -12.62
CA GLY A 87 -14.36 5.35 -11.90
C GLY A 87 -14.49 4.06 -11.10
N ASP A 88 -13.69 3.05 -11.39
CA ASP A 88 -13.68 1.83 -10.58
C ASP A 88 -13.17 2.11 -9.18
N VAL A 89 -13.78 1.46 -8.20
CA VAL A 89 -13.30 1.43 -6.83
C VAL A 89 -12.55 0.12 -6.61
N VAL A 90 -11.29 0.21 -6.25
CA VAL A 90 -10.43 -0.94 -6.04
C VAL A 90 -10.09 -1.06 -4.56
N VAL A 91 -10.28 -2.24 -3.99
CA VAL A 91 -9.99 -2.50 -2.58
C VAL A 91 -8.83 -3.47 -2.48
N ALA A 92 -7.77 -3.04 -1.80
CA ALA A 92 -6.64 -3.90 -1.49
C ALA A 92 -6.84 -4.53 -0.11
N SER A 93 -6.62 -5.84 -0.04
CA SER A 93 -6.63 -6.60 1.22
C SER A 93 -5.24 -7.19 1.40
N ALA A 94 -4.55 -6.80 2.47
CA ALA A 94 -3.20 -7.21 2.76
C ALA A 94 -3.16 -8.06 4.03
N THR A 95 -2.41 -9.17 3.98
CA THR A 95 -2.23 -10.07 5.11
C THR A 95 -0.74 -10.39 5.25
N ARG A 96 -0.19 -10.13 6.42
CA ARG A 96 1.18 -10.52 6.75
C ARG A 96 1.19 -12.02 6.98
N GLU A 97 1.95 -12.77 6.16
CA GLU A 97 2.00 -14.23 6.23
C GLU A 97 3.18 -14.76 7.02
N ALA A 98 4.28 -14.01 7.06
CA ALA A 98 5.50 -14.50 7.69
C ALA A 98 6.36 -13.33 8.18
N VAL A 99 7.06 -13.59 9.28
CA VAL A 99 8.06 -12.67 9.84
C VAL A 99 9.32 -13.48 10.13
N ALA A 100 10.45 -13.03 9.59
CA ALA A 100 11.76 -13.63 9.84
C ALA A 100 12.74 -12.49 10.18
N GLY A 101 12.93 -12.23 11.47
CA GLY A 101 13.69 -11.08 11.92
C GLY A 101 13.03 -9.78 11.48
N LYS A 102 13.75 -8.96 10.76
CA LYS A 102 13.20 -7.70 10.23
C LYS A 102 12.46 -7.86 8.89
N LYS A 103 12.48 -9.06 8.32
CA LYS A 103 11.85 -9.34 7.02
C LYS A 103 10.41 -9.79 7.24
N HIS A 104 9.46 -9.10 6.63
CA HIS A 104 8.04 -9.42 6.67
C HIS A 104 7.56 -9.73 5.27
N THR A 105 6.80 -10.81 5.13
CA THR A 105 6.17 -11.19 3.85
C THR A 105 4.68 -10.93 3.94
N VAL A 106 4.17 -10.12 3.02
CA VAL A 106 2.77 -9.69 2.99
C VAL A 106 2.15 -10.09 1.66
N LYS A 107 1.00 -10.72 1.71
CA LYS A 107 0.22 -11.03 0.51
C LYS A 107 -0.88 -10.00 0.34
N VAL A 108 -1.03 -9.48 -0.89
CA VAL A 108 -2.05 -8.48 -1.20
C VAL A 108 -2.88 -8.96 -2.38
N THR A 109 -4.19 -8.83 -2.25
CA THR A 109 -5.14 -9.02 -3.35
C THR A 109 -5.95 -7.74 -3.49
N CYS A 110 -6.04 -7.23 -4.72
CA CYS A 110 -6.89 -6.09 -5.01
C CYS A 110 -8.10 -6.56 -5.80
N THR A 111 -9.28 -6.12 -5.39
CA THR A 111 -10.55 -6.49 -6.03
C THR A 111 -11.31 -5.25 -6.48
N ARG A 112 -12.09 -5.42 -7.54
CA ARG A 112 -13.09 -4.46 -7.99
C ARG A 112 -14.41 -5.22 -8.04
N ALA A 113 -15.40 -4.77 -7.27
CA ALA A 113 -16.70 -5.47 -7.15
C ALA A 113 -16.51 -6.98 -6.92
N ASP A 114 -15.64 -7.33 -5.98
CA ASP A 114 -15.28 -8.69 -5.58
C ASP A 114 -14.52 -9.50 -6.64
N GLU A 115 -14.22 -8.92 -7.81
CA GLU A 115 -13.40 -9.57 -8.83
C GLU A 115 -11.93 -9.23 -8.62
N PRO A 116 -11.04 -10.23 -8.49
CA PRO A 116 -9.61 -9.96 -8.37
C PRO A 116 -9.06 -9.30 -9.63
N VAL A 117 -8.40 -8.17 -9.46
CA VAL A 117 -7.75 -7.43 -10.55
C VAL A 117 -6.22 -7.41 -10.41
N PHE A 118 -5.73 -7.71 -9.21
CA PHE A 118 -4.30 -7.70 -8.90
C PHE A 118 -4.03 -8.64 -7.74
N GLU A 119 -2.88 -9.30 -7.76
CA GLU A 119 -2.35 -10.00 -6.61
C GLU A 119 -0.84 -9.85 -6.55
N GLY A 120 -0.29 -9.86 -5.35
CA GLY A 120 1.15 -9.74 -5.19
C GLY A 120 1.63 -10.23 -3.85
N THR A 121 2.92 -10.55 -3.81
CA THR A 121 3.64 -10.85 -2.58
C THR A 121 4.69 -9.77 -2.39
N PHE A 122 4.66 -9.13 -1.25
CA PHE A 122 5.51 -7.98 -0.92
C PHE A 122 6.49 -8.40 0.17
N THR A 123 7.77 -8.24 -0.10
CA THR A 123 8.82 -8.49 0.89
C THR A 123 9.24 -7.14 1.46
N CYS A 124 8.96 -6.96 2.74
CA CYS A 124 9.12 -5.69 3.43
C CYS A 124 10.11 -5.84 4.57
N PHE A 125 10.74 -4.74 4.95
CA PHE A 125 11.72 -4.75 6.03
C PHE A 125 11.37 -3.70 7.07
N VAL A 126 11.38 -4.10 8.33
CA VAL A 126 11.27 -3.19 9.46
C VAL A 126 12.68 -2.91 9.95
N LEU A 127 13.13 -1.68 9.72
CA LEU A 127 14.48 -1.27 10.06
C LEU A 127 14.55 -0.77 11.51
N PRO A 128 15.73 -0.82 12.14
CA PRO A 128 15.87 -0.34 13.52
C PRO A 128 15.74 1.18 13.63
N GLN A 129 15.88 1.90 12.52
CA GLN A 129 15.68 3.34 12.44
C GLN A 129 15.20 3.70 11.04
N HIS A 130 14.84 4.96 10.84
CA HIS A 130 14.42 5.44 9.53
C HIS A 130 15.48 5.13 8.46
N VAL A 131 15.04 4.70 7.27
CA VAL A 131 15.93 4.30 6.18
C VAL A 131 16.90 5.42 5.75
N LEU A 132 16.47 6.67 5.91
CA LEU A 132 17.32 7.82 5.60
C LEU A 132 18.33 8.15 6.70
N GLY A 133 18.38 7.35 7.78
CA GLY A 133 19.28 7.56 8.90
C GLY A 133 18.68 8.44 10.00
N PRO A 134 19.50 8.98 10.91
CA PRO A 134 19.00 9.81 12.00
C PRO A 134 18.15 10.96 11.50
N ASP A 135 17.12 11.32 12.30
CA ASP A 135 16.22 12.39 11.96
C ASP A 135 16.96 13.73 11.88
N VAL A 136 17.01 14.26 10.68
CA VAL A 136 17.57 15.58 10.41
C VAL A 136 16.47 16.39 9.76
N ALA A 137 16.09 17.51 10.37
CA ALA A 137 15.08 18.38 9.80
C ALA A 137 15.49 18.79 8.38
N ARG A 138 14.60 18.52 7.41
CA ARG A 138 14.80 18.90 6.01
C ARG A 138 13.74 19.89 5.61
N ASP A 139 14.15 20.86 4.82
CA ASP A 139 13.21 21.75 4.17
C ASP A 139 12.53 21.00 3.04
N VAL A 140 11.24 20.68 3.23
CA VAL A 140 10.45 19.98 2.22
C VAL A 140 10.04 20.87 1.06
N THR A 141 10.37 22.17 1.07
CA THR A 141 10.05 23.07 -0.01
C THR A 141 11.07 23.00 -1.14
N GLY A 142 11.96 22.04 -1.10
CA GLY A 142 12.64 21.64 -2.31
C GLY A 142 14.05 22.09 -2.51
N ASP A 143 14.72 22.55 -1.52
CA ASP A 143 16.16 22.72 -1.65
C ASP A 143 16.84 21.42 -1.25
N ALA A 144 16.97 20.55 -2.23
CA ALA A 144 17.55 19.23 -2.05
C ALA A 144 19.05 19.17 -2.26
N SER A 145 19.69 20.29 -2.27
CA SER A 145 21.14 20.35 -2.44
C SER A 145 21.90 19.85 -1.22
#